data_a1ecdc42420f7ca371cebfa27f2a8914
#
_entry.id   a1ecdc42420f7ca371cebfa27f2a8914
#
_cell.length_a   1.000
_cell.length_b   1.000
_cell.length_c   1.000
_cell.angle_alpha   90.00
_cell.angle_beta   90.00
_cell.angle_gamma   90.00
#
_symmetry.space_group_name_H-M   'P 1'
#
loop_
_entity.id
_entity.type
_entity.pdbx_description
1 polymer ?
#
loop_
_entity_poly.entity_id
_entity_poly.type
_entity_poly.pdbx_seq_one_letter_code
_entity_poly.pdbx_strand_id
1 'polypeptide(L)'
;PFVALNCAAIPESLIESELFGYVGGAFTGAAAKGMRGLLQQADGGTLFLDEIGDMPLGLQTRLLRVLAEGEVAPLGAARRQAVDIQVICATHRDLAALVAAGGFREDLYFRLGGARFELPPLRERSDRLALIRRILDEETAHCGVRIELGEAALEC
;
A
#
# COMPACT_ATOMS: atom_id res chain seq x y z
N PRO A 1 12.05 -2.68 9.48
CA PRO A 1 11.15 -1.54 9.31
C PRO A 1 9.80 -1.96 8.73
N PHE A 2 8.75 -1.16 8.99
CA PHE A 2 7.45 -1.25 8.33
C PHE A 2 7.19 0.11 7.64
N VAL A 3 7.08 0.08 6.33
CA VAL A 3 6.91 1.28 5.50
C VAL A 3 5.60 1.15 4.74
N ALA A 4 4.73 2.16 4.83
CA ALA A 4 3.43 2.14 4.18
C ALA A 4 3.33 3.24 3.11
N LEU A 5 2.65 2.91 2.01
CA LEU A 5 2.32 3.82 0.92
C LEU A 5 0.88 3.57 0.49
N ASN A 6 0.09 4.62 0.38
CA ASN A 6 -1.20 4.55 -0.29
C ASN A 6 -1.06 5.04 -1.74
N CYS A 7 -1.25 4.14 -2.71
CA CYS A 7 -1.06 4.42 -4.13
C CYS A 7 -2.08 5.40 -4.70
N ALA A 8 -3.27 5.51 -4.09
CA ALA A 8 -4.31 6.45 -4.51
C ALA A 8 -4.13 7.86 -3.94
N ALA A 9 -3.38 8.00 -2.84
CA ALA A 9 -3.22 9.27 -2.14
C ALA A 9 -2.13 10.18 -2.72
N ILE A 10 -1.24 9.64 -3.55
CA ILE A 10 -0.09 10.37 -4.11
C ILE A 10 -0.34 10.64 -5.60
N PRO A 11 -0.15 11.87 -6.09
CA PRO A 11 -0.20 12.16 -7.52
C PRO A 11 0.73 11.24 -8.33
N GLU A 12 0.28 10.80 -9.50
CA GLU A 12 1.04 9.90 -10.38
C GLU A 12 2.46 10.41 -10.68
N SER A 13 2.62 11.72 -10.82
CA SER A 13 3.92 12.35 -11.07
C SER A 13 4.91 12.25 -9.89
N LEU A 14 4.44 12.00 -8.69
CA LEU A 14 5.25 11.94 -7.48
C LEU A 14 5.44 10.52 -6.94
N ILE A 15 4.48 9.62 -7.17
CA ILE A 15 4.54 8.25 -6.63
C ILE A 15 5.80 7.50 -7.08
N GLU A 16 6.29 7.77 -8.29
CA GLU A 16 7.51 7.17 -8.80
C GLU A 16 8.73 7.58 -7.97
N SER A 17 8.90 8.87 -7.72
CA SER A 17 10.01 9.40 -6.92
C SER A 17 9.93 8.99 -5.45
N GLU A 18 8.72 8.93 -4.89
CA GLU A 18 8.51 8.45 -3.52
C GLU A 18 8.88 6.96 -3.38
N LEU A 19 8.39 6.12 -4.28
CA LEU A 19 8.59 4.68 -4.19
C LEU A 19 10.03 4.25 -4.47
N PHE A 20 10.63 4.77 -5.56
CA PHE A 20 11.96 4.35 -6.02
C PHE A 20 13.10 5.25 -5.56
N GLY A 21 12.79 6.48 -5.12
CA GLY A 21 13.81 7.47 -4.81
C GLY A 21 14.48 8.05 -6.05
N TYR A 22 15.39 8.99 -5.84
CA TYR A 22 16.15 9.62 -6.92
C TYR A 22 17.51 10.13 -6.44
N VAL A 23 18.46 10.25 -7.37
CA VAL A 23 19.75 10.91 -7.12
C VAL A 23 19.64 12.42 -7.38
N GLY A 24 20.52 13.20 -6.78
CA GLY A 24 20.54 14.65 -7.03
C GLY A 24 20.63 14.96 -8.53
N GLY A 25 19.80 15.89 -8.99
CA GLY A 25 19.76 16.29 -10.40
C GLY A 25 19.06 15.33 -11.36
N ALA A 26 18.34 14.31 -10.87
CA ALA A 26 17.65 13.33 -11.71
C ALA A 26 16.57 13.95 -12.61
N PHE A 27 15.94 15.03 -12.16
CA PHE A 27 14.94 15.78 -12.92
C PHE A 27 14.88 17.24 -12.45
N THR A 28 14.18 18.10 -13.17
CA THR A 28 13.98 19.52 -12.82
C THR A 28 13.20 19.62 -11.51
N GLY A 29 13.81 20.24 -10.49
CA GLY A 29 13.25 20.33 -9.15
C GLY A 29 13.67 19.22 -8.18
N ALA A 30 14.49 18.25 -8.62
CA ALA A 30 15.06 17.25 -7.72
C ALA A 30 15.97 17.90 -6.69
N ALA A 31 15.83 17.51 -5.41
CA ALA A 31 16.73 17.99 -4.35
C ALA A 31 18.18 17.59 -4.65
N ALA A 32 19.13 18.50 -4.38
CA ALA A 32 20.55 18.28 -4.67
C ALA A 32 21.13 17.04 -3.97
N LYS A 33 20.58 16.67 -2.80
CA LYS A 33 20.97 15.48 -2.03
C LYS A 33 20.36 14.17 -2.58
N GLY A 34 19.40 14.27 -3.54
CA GLY A 34 18.55 13.16 -3.88
C GLY A 34 17.55 12.81 -2.78
N MET A 35 16.83 11.71 -2.95
CA MET A 35 15.86 11.19 -1.96
C MET A 35 15.92 9.66 -1.94
N ARG A 36 15.98 9.10 -0.75
CA ARG A 36 15.87 7.65 -0.55
C ARG A 36 14.42 7.22 -0.69
N GLY A 37 14.12 6.32 -1.63
CA GLY A 37 12.78 5.83 -1.88
C GLY A 37 12.26 4.89 -0.79
N LEU A 38 10.95 4.69 -0.76
CA LEU A 38 10.29 3.82 0.23
C LEU A 38 10.73 2.36 0.11
N LEU A 39 11.02 1.87 -1.11
CA LEU A 39 11.60 0.53 -1.32
C LEU A 39 12.93 0.35 -0.58
N GLN A 40 13.79 1.35 -0.62
CA GLN A 40 15.06 1.32 0.11
C GLN A 40 14.87 1.51 1.62
N GLN A 41 13.87 2.28 2.04
CA GLN A 41 13.54 2.48 3.46
C GLN A 41 12.98 1.21 4.09
N ALA A 42 12.28 0.37 3.29
CA ALA A 42 11.71 -0.90 3.71
C ALA A 42 12.73 -2.06 3.74
N ASP A 43 13.98 -1.83 3.33
CA ASP A 43 15.02 -2.87 3.28
C ASP A 43 15.20 -3.57 4.63
N GLY A 44 15.22 -4.90 4.62
CA GLY A 44 15.22 -5.76 5.80
C GLY A 44 13.87 -5.80 6.55
N GLY A 45 12.76 -5.40 5.89
CA GLY A 45 11.46 -5.32 6.54
C GLY A 45 10.27 -5.47 5.58
N THR A 46 9.21 -4.71 5.83
CA THR A 46 7.94 -4.83 5.11
C THR A 46 7.55 -3.51 4.43
N LEU A 47 7.21 -3.60 3.15
CA LEU A 47 6.53 -2.54 2.39
C LEU A 47 5.04 -2.88 2.29
N PHE A 48 4.20 -2.02 2.82
CA PHE A 48 2.74 -2.09 2.70
C PHE A 48 2.27 -1.14 1.61
N LEU A 49 1.66 -1.69 0.55
CA LEU A 49 1.10 -0.94 -0.57
C LEU A 49 -0.41 -0.97 -0.48
N ASP A 50 -0.99 0.10 0.00
CA ASP A 50 -2.44 0.28 0.03
C ASP A 50 -2.93 0.75 -1.33
N GLU A 51 -4.11 0.33 -1.72
CA GLU A 51 -4.76 0.62 -3.01
C GLU A 51 -3.85 0.30 -4.22
N ILE A 52 -3.23 -0.88 -4.20
CA ILE A 52 -2.32 -1.33 -5.27
C ILE A 52 -2.99 -1.36 -6.64
N GLY A 53 -4.32 -1.54 -6.69
CA GLY A 53 -5.11 -1.51 -7.93
C GLY A 53 -5.15 -0.15 -8.63
N ASP A 54 -4.72 0.92 -7.94
CA ASP A 54 -4.62 2.28 -8.51
C ASP A 54 -3.19 2.64 -8.95
N MET A 55 -2.24 1.72 -8.82
CA MET A 55 -0.86 1.94 -9.27
C MET A 55 -0.79 2.05 -10.80
N PRO A 56 -0.15 3.10 -11.36
CA PRO A 56 0.05 3.25 -12.80
C PRO A 56 0.82 2.08 -13.41
N LEU A 57 0.45 1.65 -14.62
CA LEU A 57 1.05 0.49 -15.32
C LEU A 57 2.58 0.59 -15.46
N GLY A 58 3.11 1.79 -15.68
CA GLY A 58 4.56 2.02 -15.76
C GLY A 58 5.27 1.65 -14.46
N LEU A 59 4.66 1.98 -13.32
CA LEU A 59 5.20 1.67 -11.99
C LEU A 59 5.02 0.21 -11.62
N GLN A 60 3.94 -0.43 -12.06
CA GLN A 60 3.75 -1.88 -11.90
C GLN A 60 4.90 -2.65 -12.56
N THR A 61 5.35 -2.23 -13.76
CA THR A 61 6.50 -2.84 -14.45
C THR A 61 7.79 -2.71 -13.64
N ARG A 62 8.02 -1.54 -13.05
CA ARG A 62 9.21 -1.30 -12.23
C ARG A 62 9.16 -2.07 -10.90
N LEU A 63 8.00 -2.09 -10.25
CA LEU A 63 7.79 -2.86 -9.01
C LEU A 63 8.04 -4.35 -9.26
N LEU A 64 7.50 -4.90 -10.36
CA LEU A 64 7.74 -6.30 -10.72
C LEU A 64 9.23 -6.63 -10.81
N ARG A 65 10.03 -5.75 -11.41
CA ARG A 65 11.49 -5.94 -11.50
C ARG A 65 12.14 -5.97 -10.13
N VAL A 66 11.74 -5.05 -9.23
CA VAL A 66 12.26 -5.05 -7.85
C VAL A 66 11.92 -6.36 -7.13
N LEU A 67 10.68 -6.84 -7.26
CA LEU A 67 10.26 -8.10 -6.64
C LEU A 67 10.95 -9.33 -7.25
N ALA A 68 11.29 -9.29 -8.53
CA ALA A 68 11.95 -10.40 -9.23
C ALA A 68 13.46 -10.45 -8.98
N GLU A 69 14.11 -9.29 -9.00
CA GLU A 69 15.57 -9.16 -8.99
C GLU A 69 16.12 -8.87 -7.57
N GLY A 70 15.29 -8.40 -6.62
CA GLY A 70 15.73 -7.96 -5.30
C GLY A 70 16.59 -6.69 -5.36
N GLU A 71 16.43 -5.87 -6.41
CA GLU A 71 17.21 -4.67 -6.63
C GLU A 71 16.33 -3.48 -7.01
N VAL A 72 16.60 -2.32 -6.45
CA VAL A 72 15.94 -1.05 -6.81
C VAL A 72 16.91 -0.12 -7.54
N ALA A 73 16.40 0.54 -8.58
CA ALA A 73 17.12 1.58 -9.32
C ALA A 73 16.47 2.93 -9.05
N PRO A 74 17.06 3.80 -8.21
CA PRO A 74 16.59 5.19 -8.04
C PRO A 74 16.60 5.94 -9.37
N LEU A 75 15.71 6.92 -9.50
CA LEU A 75 15.67 7.77 -10.70
C LEU A 75 17.01 8.48 -10.92
N GLY A 76 17.53 8.42 -12.13
CA GLY A 76 18.82 9.00 -12.51
C GLY A 76 20.06 8.25 -11.99
N ALA A 77 19.89 7.17 -11.22
CA ALA A 77 21.01 6.39 -10.72
C ALA A 77 21.58 5.45 -11.79
N ALA A 78 22.90 5.40 -11.92
CA ALA A 78 23.59 4.44 -12.79
C ALA A 78 23.72 3.04 -12.18
N ARG A 79 23.55 2.91 -10.88
CA ARG A 79 23.69 1.64 -10.16
C ARG A 79 22.39 1.26 -9.46
N ARG A 80 22.09 -0.03 -9.47
CA ARG A 80 21.02 -0.61 -8.67
C ARG A 80 21.52 -0.87 -7.24
N GLN A 81 20.60 -0.95 -6.31
CA GLN A 81 20.85 -1.25 -4.92
C GLN A 81 20.06 -2.48 -4.52
N ALA A 82 20.70 -3.46 -3.92
CA ALA A 82 20.02 -4.64 -3.40
C ALA A 82 19.05 -4.23 -2.28
N VAL A 83 17.89 -4.87 -2.25
CA VAL A 83 16.89 -4.74 -1.20
C VAL A 83 16.26 -6.10 -0.90
N ASP A 84 16.09 -6.38 0.38
CA ASP A 84 15.37 -7.57 0.87
C ASP A 84 14.09 -7.10 1.57
N ILE A 85 12.96 -7.22 0.88
CA ILE A 85 11.68 -6.71 1.35
C ILE A 85 10.58 -7.76 1.27
N GLN A 86 9.71 -7.78 2.29
CA GLN A 86 8.41 -8.41 2.20
C GLN A 86 7.39 -7.38 1.71
N VAL A 87 6.51 -7.79 0.80
CA VAL A 87 5.46 -6.90 0.29
C VAL A 87 4.10 -7.40 0.72
N ILE A 88 3.32 -6.51 1.30
CA ILE A 88 1.90 -6.70 1.62
C ILE A 88 1.11 -5.67 0.82
N CYS A 89 0.07 -6.11 0.13
CA CYS A 89 -0.79 -5.23 -0.67
C CYS A 89 -2.22 -5.29 -0.17
N ALA A 90 -2.91 -4.14 -0.23
CA ALA A 90 -4.35 -4.05 -0.04
C ALA A 90 -4.99 -3.34 -1.21
N THR A 91 -6.23 -3.68 -1.52
CA THR A 91 -7.06 -2.98 -2.51
C THR A 91 -8.52 -3.34 -2.33
N HIS A 92 -9.43 -2.42 -2.61
CA HIS A 92 -10.85 -2.69 -2.72
C HIS A 92 -11.26 -3.14 -4.14
N ARG A 93 -10.35 -3.04 -5.12
CA ARG A 93 -10.63 -3.35 -6.53
C ARG A 93 -10.45 -4.83 -6.81
N ASP A 94 -11.24 -5.34 -7.74
CA ASP A 94 -11.03 -6.68 -8.30
C ASP A 94 -9.82 -6.66 -9.25
N LEU A 95 -8.67 -7.14 -8.76
CA LEU A 95 -7.44 -7.18 -9.56
C LEU A 95 -7.55 -8.13 -10.75
N ALA A 96 -8.34 -9.21 -10.66
CA ALA A 96 -8.53 -10.11 -11.81
C ALA A 96 -9.31 -9.43 -12.93
N ALA A 97 -10.35 -8.66 -12.58
CA ALA A 97 -11.07 -7.84 -13.55
C ALA A 97 -10.18 -6.74 -14.16
N LEU A 98 -9.30 -6.12 -13.35
CA LEU A 98 -8.32 -5.14 -13.85
C LEU A 98 -7.31 -5.77 -14.81
N VAL A 99 -6.84 -7.00 -14.54
CA VAL A 99 -5.97 -7.75 -15.47
C VAL A 99 -6.68 -7.99 -16.79
N ALA A 100 -7.93 -8.48 -16.75
CA ALA A 100 -8.72 -8.73 -17.96
C ALA A 100 -8.97 -7.43 -18.79
N ALA A 101 -9.09 -6.29 -18.10
CA ALA A 101 -9.27 -4.98 -18.75
C ALA A 101 -7.93 -4.31 -19.16
N GLY A 102 -6.77 -4.91 -18.87
CA GLY A 102 -5.46 -4.34 -19.16
C GLY A 102 -5.02 -3.21 -18.23
N GLY A 103 -5.74 -3.00 -17.10
CA GLY A 103 -5.42 -1.97 -16.08
C GLY A 103 -4.42 -2.46 -15.03
N PHE A 104 -4.20 -3.75 -14.94
CA PHE A 104 -3.21 -4.36 -14.05
C PHE A 104 -2.42 -5.44 -14.79
N ARG A 105 -1.13 -5.55 -14.53
CA ARG A 105 -0.28 -6.55 -15.19
C ARG A 105 -0.50 -7.92 -14.58
N GLU A 106 -0.69 -8.90 -15.44
CA GLU A 106 -0.89 -10.31 -15.05
C GLU A 106 0.34 -10.89 -14.31
N ASP A 107 1.54 -10.58 -14.78
CA ASP A 107 2.80 -11.03 -14.18
C ASP A 107 2.99 -10.49 -12.75
N LEU A 108 2.65 -9.22 -12.51
CA LEU A 108 2.67 -8.63 -11.18
C LEU A 108 1.59 -9.24 -10.26
N TYR A 109 0.37 -9.45 -10.80
CA TYR A 109 -0.72 -10.08 -10.07
C TYR A 109 -0.31 -11.45 -9.49
N PHE A 110 0.30 -12.31 -10.32
CA PHE A 110 0.78 -13.61 -9.86
C PHE A 110 1.98 -13.50 -8.91
N ARG A 111 2.85 -12.51 -9.08
CA ARG A 111 3.99 -12.30 -8.18
C ARG A 111 3.57 -11.85 -6.78
N LEU A 112 2.51 -11.05 -6.68
CA LEU A 112 1.94 -10.60 -5.40
C LEU A 112 1.03 -11.66 -4.75
N GLY A 113 0.52 -12.62 -5.50
CA GLY A 113 -0.51 -13.57 -5.11
C GLY A 113 -0.05 -14.73 -4.20
N GLY A 114 0.99 -14.57 -3.38
CA GLY A 114 1.51 -15.62 -2.48
C GLY A 114 0.50 -16.07 -1.43
N ALA A 115 -0.21 -15.14 -0.78
CA ALA A 115 -1.34 -15.40 0.11
C ALA A 115 -2.39 -14.32 -0.09
N ARG A 116 -3.65 -14.71 -0.21
CA ARG A 116 -4.77 -13.78 -0.40
C ARG A 116 -5.76 -13.93 0.75
N PHE A 117 -6.12 -12.80 1.34
CA PHE A 117 -7.14 -12.69 2.37
C PHE A 117 -8.22 -11.73 1.91
N GLU A 118 -9.46 -12.14 2.04
CA GLU A 118 -10.61 -11.29 1.76
C GLU A 118 -11.26 -10.88 3.08
N LEU A 119 -11.37 -9.58 3.30
CA LEU A 119 -12.03 -9.02 4.47
C LEU A 119 -13.50 -8.79 4.13
N PRO A 120 -14.43 -9.47 4.81
CA PRO A 120 -15.84 -9.26 4.57
C PRO A 120 -16.25 -7.84 4.98
N PRO A 121 -17.21 -7.22 4.29
CA PRO A 121 -17.75 -5.92 4.69
C PRO A 121 -18.42 -6.03 6.07
N LEU A 122 -18.47 -4.92 6.80
CA LEU A 122 -18.96 -4.89 8.18
C LEU A 122 -20.36 -5.49 8.33
N ARG A 123 -21.24 -5.29 7.36
CA ARG A 123 -22.60 -5.86 7.35
C ARG A 123 -22.64 -7.39 7.35
N GLU A 124 -21.58 -8.05 6.86
CA GLU A 124 -21.49 -9.51 6.73
C GLU A 124 -20.68 -10.16 7.87
N ARG A 125 -20.08 -9.34 8.75
CA ARG A 125 -19.27 -9.85 9.85
C ARG A 125 -20.14 -10.33 11.00
N SER A 126 -19.87 -11.54 11.48
CA SER A 126 -20.54 -12.14 12.65
C SER A 126 -20.15 -11.46 13.97
N ASP A 127 -18.96 -10.84 14.03
CA ASP A 127 -18.43 -10.13 15.20
C ASP A 127 -18.73 -8.62 15.19
N ARG A 128 -19.63 -8.16 14.31
CA ARG A 128 -19.98 -6.74 14.14
C ARG A 128 -20.27 -6.03 15.45
N LEU A 129 -21.12 -6.61 16.30
CA LEU A 129 -21.50 -6.00 17.57
C LEU A 129 -20.34 -5.92 18.57
N ALA A 130 -19.49 -6.96 18.60
CA ALA A 130 -18.30 -6.94 19.45
C ALA A 130 -17.31 -5.85 19.01
N LEU A 131 -17.15 -5.67 17.69
CA LEU A 131 -16.30 -4.62 17.13
C LEU A 131 -16.84 -3.21 17.46
N ILE A 132 -18.16 -3.00 17.30
CA ILE A 132 -18.80 -1.72 17.63
C ILE A 132 -18.61 -1.40 19.12
N ARG A 133 -18.82 -2.36 20.02
CA ARG A 133 -18.62 -2.16 21.46
C ARG A 133 -17.17 -1.80 21.76
N ARG A 134 -16.21 -2.51 21.19
CA ARG A 134 -14.79 -2.20 21.41
C ARG A 134 -14.42 -0.78 20.97
N ILE A 135 -14.87 -0.35 19.78
CA ILE A 135 -14.61 1.01 19.30
C ILE A 135 -15.24 2.05 20.23
N LEU A 136 -16.49 1.81 20.69
CA LEU A 136 -17.14 2.72 21.64
C LEU A 136 -16.42 2.80 22.98
N ASP A 137 -15.92 1.69 23.48
CA ASP A 137 -15.15 1.67 24.73
C ASP A 137 -13.83 2.45 24.57
N GLU A 138 -13.13 2.29 23.45
CA GLU A 138 -11.91 3.02 23.09
C GLU A 138 -12.19 4.54 22.98
N GLU A 139 -13.24 4.94 22.27
CA GLU A 139 -13.63 6.35 22.10
C GLU A 139 -14.12 6.97 23.42
N THR A 140 -14.88 6.21 24.21
CA THR A 140 -15.33 6.63 25.54
C THR A 140 -14.16 6.92 26.47
N ALA A 141 -13.13 6.05 26.44
CA ALA A 141 -11.91 6.25 27.22
C ALA A 141 -11.14 7.51 26.79
N HIS A 142 -11.13 7.83 25.48
CA HIS A 142 -10.50 9.04 24.95
C HIS A 142 -11.26 10.33 25.27
N CYS A 143 -12.59 10.30 25.13
CA CYS A 143 -13.44 11.49 25.28
C CYS A 143 -13.91 11.74 26.71
N GLY A 144 -13.77 10.78 27.62
CA GLY A 144 -14.26 10.86 28.99
C GLY A 144 -15.80 10.90 29.13
N VAL A 145 -16.52 10.62 28.04
CA VAL A 145 -18.00 10.62 27.98
C VAL A 145 -18.47 9.19 27.77
N ARG A 146 -19.28 8.67 28.70
CA ARG A 146 -19.87 7.33 28.56
C ARG A 146 -20.96 7.35 27.48
N ILE A 147 -20.76 6.56 26.42
CA ILE A 147 -21.71 6.38 25.31
C ILE A 147 -22.37 5.01 25.48
N GLU A 148 -23.70 4.97 25.50
CA GLU A 148 -24.47 3.72 25.55
C GLU A 148 -25.22 3.55 24.22
N LEU A 149 -25.14 2.33 23.66
CA LEU A 149 -25.92 1.99 22.47
C LEU A 149 -27.36 1.66 22.88
N GLY A 150 -28.31 2.40 22.35
CA GLY A 150 -29.74 2.05 22.45
C GLY A 150 -30.04 0.79 21.65
N GLU A 151 -31.09 0.04 22.05
CA GLU A 151 -31.52 -1.19 21.36
C GLU A 151 -31.78 -0.99 19.87
N ALA A 152 -32.38 0.12 19.48
CA ALA A 152 -32.66 0.46 18.07
C ALA A 152 -31.38 0.62 17.22
N ALA A 153 -30.25 0.99 17.81
CA ALA A 153 -28.96 1.10 17.10
C ALA A 153 -28.27 -0.26 16.92
N LEU A 154 -28.67 -1.29 17.65
CA LEU A 154 -28.15 -2.65 17.56
C LEU A 154 -28.88 -3.50 16.53
N GLU A 155 -30.07 -3.08 16.08
CA GLU A 155 -30.94 -3.76 15.11
C GLU A 155 -30.69 -3.30 13.66
N CYS A 156 -29.89 -2.24 13.44
CA CYS A 156 -29.45 -1.78 12.13
C CYS A 156 -28.16 -2.47 11.68
#